data_c598df2f3fc9abd2646f5181a898a538
#
_entry.id   c598df2f3fc9abd2646f5181a898a538
#
_cell.length_a   1.000
_cell.length_b   1.000
_cell.length_c   1.000
_cell.angle_alpha   90.00
_cell.angle_beta   90.00
_cell.angle_gamma   90.00
#
_symmetry.space_group_name_H-M   'P 1'
#
loop_
_entity.id
_entity.type
_entity.pdbx_description
1 polymer ?
#
loop_
_entity_poly.entity_id
_entity_poly.type
_entity_poly.pdbx_seq_one_letter_code
_entity_poly.pdbx_strand_id
1 'polypeptide(L)'
;MRTVFVDLHNHSCLSPCGEDEMVPALVAGLHKLAGVDVAALTDHNTTRNCPAFFEAAQAYGLSPLAGMELTTAEDIHVVCLFLTCEEAAAFEENVYEHRVLIKNKVNIFGNQLIVDANDQVIGEDPYYLPNATTLTLEEAYDLATSMGGVCHPAHVDRPSNGLIAVLGDVPEHPAYRFAEFNDPANIEPYREKYPRLRDMQVIYGSDAHRPDAVPEEAVFSIEVDDEGTPAEAVFRYLKGE
;
A
#
# COMPACT_ATOMS: atom_id res chain seq x y z
N MET A 1 10.72 9.69 -21.68
CA MET A 1 10.74 9.62 -20.21
C MET A 1 9.94 10.79 -19.65
N ARG A 2 9.11 10.54 -18.65
CA ARG A 2 8.36 11.58 -17.91
C ARG A 2 8.56 11.40 -16.42
N THR A 3 8.59 12.48 -15.70
CA THR A 3 8.56 12.50 -14.24
C THR A 3 7.13 12.28 -13.78
N VAL A 4 6.90 11.34 -12.86
CA VAL A 4 5.59 11.04 -12.29
C VAL A 4 5.71 11.09 -10.77
N PHE A 5 4.88 11.93 -10.14
CA PHE A 5 4.79 11.98 -8.68
C PHE A 5 3.90 10.87 -8.16
N VAL A 6 4.39 10.12 -7.17
CA VAL A 6 3.72 8.92 -6.67
C VAL A 6 3.58 8.92 -5.16
N ASP A 7 2.47 8.33 -4.67
CA ASP A 7 2.28 7.90 -3.30
C ASP A 7 1.57 6.54 -3.33
N LEU A 8 2.30 5.47 -3.02
CA LEU A 8 1.87 4.10 -3.29
C LEU A 8 1.46 3.34 -2.03
N HIS A 9 1.29 4.05 -0.91
CA HIS A 9 0.85 3.45 0.35
C HIS A 9 -0.08 4.41 1.10
N ASN A 10 -1.38 4.12 1.07
CA ASN A 10 -2.42 4.93 1.70
C ASN A 10 -3.57 4.07 2.20
N HIS A 11 -4.21 4.51 3.27
CA HIS A 11 -5.33 3.82 3.89
C HIS A 11 -6.64 4.59 3.76
N SER A 12 -7.74 3.83 3.75
CA SER A 12 -9.08 4.39 3.82
C SER A 12 -9.73 4.11 5.19
N CYS A 13 -10.98 4.53 5.33
CA CYS A 13 -11.85 4.20 6.47
C CYS A 13 -12.11 2.68 6.65
N LEU A 14 -11.57 1.83 5.79
CA LEU A 14 -11.64 0.38 5.92
C LEU A 14 -10.52 -0.16 6.83
N SER A 15 -9.40 0.56 6.92
CA SER A 15 -8.34 0.27 7.89
C SER A 15 -8.73 0.83 9.27
N PRO A 16 -8.86 0.00 10.33
CA PRO A 16 -9.42 0.43 11.61
C PRO A 16 -8.52 1.39 12.40
N CYS A 17 -7.27 1.53 12.01
CA CYS A 17 -6.32 2.54 12.51
C CYS A 17 -6.45 3.88 11.77
N GLY A 18 -7.24 3.92 10.67
CA GLY A 18 -7.59 5.13 9.95
C GLY A 18 -8.77 5.85 10.58
N GLU A 19 -8.92 7.14 10.27
CA GLU A 19 -10.11 7.91 10.62
C GLU A 19 -11.28 7.57 9.69
N ASP A 20 -12.51 7.59 10.21
CA ASP A 20 -13.72 7.28 9.42
C ASP A 20 -13.91 8.25 8.25
N GLU A 21 -13.34 9.45 8.33
CA GLU A 21 -13.34 10.47 7.29
C GLU A 21 -12.45 10.11 6.09
N MET A 22 -11.53 9.14 6.22
CA MET A 22 -10.64 8.70 5.14
C MET A 22 -11.40 7.88 4.08
N VAL A 23 -12.53 8.43 3.61
CA VAL A 23 -13.25 7.81 2.49
C VAL A 23 -12.43 7.90 1.21
N PRO A 24 -12.52 6.93 0.28
CA PRO A 24 -11.73 6.88 -0.95
C PRO A 24 -11.73 8.18 -1.77
N ALA A 25 -12.88 8.88 -1.83
CA ALA A 25 -12.95 10.15 -2.55
C ALA A 25 -12.13 11.26 -1.88
N LEU A 26 -12.10 11.31 -0.54
CA LEU A 26 -11.23 12.26 0.16
C LEU A 26 -9.75 11.92 -0.06
N VAL A 27 -9.37 10.65 0.04
CA VAL A 27 -7.98 10.19 -0.21
C VAL A 27 -7.54 10.59 -1.61
N ALA A 28 -8.32 10.27 -2.64
CA ALA A 28 -8.02 10.65 -4.02
C ALA A 28 -7.92 12.17 -4.23
N GLY A 29 -8.85 12.92 -3.62
CA GLY A 29 -8.90 14.38 -3.71
C GLY A 29 -7.68 15.06 -3.07
N LEU A 30 -7.26 14.61 -1.89
CA LEU A 30 -6.08 15.15 -1.19
C LEU A 30 -4.80 14.88 -2.00
N HIS A 31 -4.60 13.67 -2.52
CA HIS A 31 -3.45 13.36 -3.37
C HIS A 31 -3.42 14.21 -4.64
N LYS A 32 -4.59 14.40 -5.27
CA LYS A 32 -4.67 15.29 -6.44
C LYS A 32 -4.32 16.74 -6.11
N LEU A 33 -4.78 17.25 -4.98
CA LEU A 33 -4.44 18.61 -4.51
C LEU A 33 -2.94 18.74 -4.20
N ALA A 34 -2.32 17.69 -3.66
CA ALA A 34 -0.88 17.64 -3.41
C ALA A 34 -0.02 17.57 -4.69
N GLY A 35 -0.63 17.36 -5.86
CA GLY A 35 0.10 17.23 -7.12
C GLY A 35 0.62 15.82 -7.40
N VAL A 36 0.11 14.81 -6.74
CA VAL A 36 0.40 13.40 -7.03
C VAL A 36 -0.27 13.01 -8.36
N ASP A 37 0.45 12.27 -9.19
CA ASP A 37 -0.03 11.76 -10.47
C ASP A 37 -0.58 10.33 -10.36
N VAL A 38 0.07 9.49 -9.52
CA VAL A 38 -0.32 8.10 -9.28
C VAL A 38 -0.37 7.84 -7.79
N ALA A 39 -1.51 7.38 -7.28
CA ALA A 39 -1.65 6.94 -5.90
C ALA A 39 -2.23 5.52 -5.82
N ALA A 40 -1.83 4.78 -4.79
CA ALA A 40 -2.41 3.47 -4.49
C ALA A 40 -3.25 3.52 -3.21
N LEU A 41 -4.34 2.77 -3.18
CA LEU A 41 -5.06 2.46 -1.95
C LEU A 41 -4.67 1.06 -1.49
N THR A 42 -4.22 0.94 -0.24
CA THR A 42 -3.56 -0.26 0.30
C THR A 42 -4.03 -0.59 1.71
N ASP A 43 -5.34 -0.68 1.91
CA ASP A 43 -5.92 -1.04 3.22
C ASP A 43 -5.37 -2.37 3.76
N HIS A 44 -5.32 -2.51 5.08
CA HIS A 44 -4.82 -3.72 5.73
C HIS A 44 -5.59 -4.98 5.32
N ASN A 45 -4.90 -5.96 4.75
CA ASN A 45 -5.39 -7.30 4.39
C ASN A 45 -6.70 -7.32 3.58
N THR A 46 -7.00 -6.26 2.82
CA THR A 46 -8.20 -6.15 1.99
C THR A 46 -8.03 -5.14 0.85
N THR A 47 -8.80 -5.28 -0.22
CA THR A 47 -8.83 -4.37 -1.39
C THR A 47 -10.22 -3.81 -1.65
N ARG A 48 -11.18 -4.02 -0.72
CA ARG A 48 -12.61 -3.78 -0.96
C ARG A 48 -13.00 -2.33 -1.20
N ASN A 49 -12.19 -1.36 -0.76
CA ASN A 49 -12.41 0.05 -1.08
C ASN A 49 -11.65 0.52 -2.35
N CYS A 50 -10.84 -0.34 -2.98
CA CYS A 50 -10.17 0.00 -4.24
C CYS A 50 -11.14 0.40 -5.37
N PRO A 51 -12.30 -0.27 -5.59
CA PRO A 51 -13.24 0.15 -6.62
C PRO A 51 -13.75 1.59 -6.43
N ALA A 52 -14.12 1.97 -5.20
CA ALA A 52 -14.55 3.33 -4.87
C ALA A 52 -13.40 4.34 -5.08
N PHE A 53 -12.18 3.97 -4.70
CA PHE A 53 -10.99 4.79 -4.94
C PHE A 53 -10.71 5.00 -6.42
N PHE A 54 -10.84 3.96 -7.25
CA PHE A 54 -10.64 4.06 -8.70
C PHE A 54 -11.62 5.02 -9.36
N GLU A 55 -12.90 4.94 -9.01
CA GLU A 55 -13.92 5.85 -9.54
C GLU A 55 -13.62 7.31 -9.13
N ALA A 56 -13.31 7.54 -7.86
CA ALA A 56 -12.97 8.87 -7.36
C ALA A 56 -11.68 9.43 -8.01
N ALA A 57 -10.63 8.61 -8.09
CA ALA A 57 -9.36 8.98 -8.70
C ALA A 57 -9.54 9.40 -10.16
N GLN A 58 -10.29 8.63 -10.95
CA GLN A 58 -10.60 8.96 -12.33
C GLN A 58 -11.37 10.29 -12.45
N ALA A 59 -12.34 10.53 -11.55
CA ALA A 59 -13.10 11.77 -11.54
C ALA A 59 -12.22 13.00 -11.26
N TYR A 60 -11.19 12.87 -10.43
CA TYR A 60 -10.23 13.93 -10.12
C TYR A 60 -9.05 14.01 -11.11
N GLY A 61 -8.92 13.07 -12.04
CA GLY A 61 -7.78 12.98 -12.97
C GLY A 61 -6.48 12.55 -12.26
N LEU A 62 -6.58 11.69 -11.26
CA LEU A 62 -5.51 10.94 -10.63
C LEU A 62 -5.46 9.55 -11.24
N SER A 63 -4.29 8.98 -11.43
CA SER A 63 -4.14 7.60 -11.94
C SER A 63 -4.02 6.63 -10.76
N PRO A 64 -5.01 5.74 -10.52
CA PRO A 64 -5.00 4.84 -9.38
C PRO A 64 -4.21 3.55 -9.64
N LEU A 65 -3.66 2.97 -8.57
CA LEU A 65 -3.30 1.56 -8.44
C LEU A 65 -4.11 0.92 -7.32
N ALA A 66 -4.48 -0.34 -7.50
CA ALA A 66 -5.13 -1.13 -6.46
C ALA A 66 -4.06 -1.86 -5.63
N GLY A 67 -4.29 -1.99 -4.33
CA GLY A 67 -3.32 -2.67 -3.50
C GLY A 67 -3.87 -3.12 -2.15
N MET A 68 -2.96 -3.69 -1.40
CA MET A 68 -3.19 -4.18 -0.04
C MET A 68 -1.90 -4.03 0.75
N GLU A 69 -1.97 -3.51 1.97
CA GLU A 69 -0.92 -3.71 2.95
C GLU A 69 -1.18 -5.01 3.70
N LEU A 70 -0.45 -6.07 3.30
CA LEU A 70 -0.59 -7.40 3.88
C LEU A 70 0.28 -7.53 5.12
N THR A 71 -0.28 -8.02 6.23
CA THR A 71 0.47 -8.38 7.43
C THR A 71 0.86 -9.85 7.37
N THR A 72 2.15 -10.13 7.29
CA THR A 72 2.69 -11.50 7.21
C THR A 72 2.62 -12.24 8.53
N ALA A 73 2.92 -13.54 8.52
CA ALA A 73 2.97 -14.38 9.72
C ALA A 73 4.05 -13.93 10.73
N GLU A 74 5.09 -13.23 10.25
CA GLU A 74 6.15 -12.64 11.07
C GLU A 74 5.76 -11.28 11.66
N ASP A 75 4.52 -10.81 11.42
CA ASP A 75 4.04 -9.48 11.80
C ASP A 75 4.80 -8.34 11.07
N ILE A 76 5.18 -8.60 9.82
CA ILE A 76 5.80 -7.63 8.91
C ILE A 76 4.76 -7.16 7.90
N HIS A 77 4.73 -5.87 7.62
CA HIS A 77 3.89 -5.31 6.58
C HIS A 77 4.60 -5.32 5.22
N VAL A 78 3.87 -5.75 4.21
CA VAL A 78 4.28 -5.68 2.80
C VAL A 78 3.18 -5.06 1.96
N VAL A 79 3.55 -4.13 1.10
CA VAL A 79 2.62 -3.54 0.13
C VAL A 79 2.59 -4.39 -1.12
N CYS A 80 1.40 -4.87 -1.47
CA CYS A 80 1.12 -5.63 -2.69
C CYS A 80 0.29 -4.76 -3.63
N LEU A 81 0.80 -4.47 -4.84
CA LEU A 81 0.17 -3.58 -5.80
C LEU A 81 -0.23 -4.31 -7.07
N PHE A 82 -1.34 -3.90 -7.65
CA PHE A 82 -1.93 -4.42 -8.88
C PHE A 82 -2.40 -3.26 -9.76
N LEU A 83 -2.41 -3.50 -11.07
CA LEU A 83 -2.83 -2.48 -12.03
C LEU A 83 -4.35 -2.27 -12.02
N THR A 84 -5.12 -3.32 -11.73
CA THR A 84 -6.59 -3.30 -11.77
C THR A 84 -7.21 -3.77 -10.46
N CYS A 85 -8.47 -3.35 -10.23
CA CYS A 85 -9.24 -3.82 -9.08
C CYS A 85 -9.56 -5.31 -9.17
N GLU A 86 -9.72 -5.86 -10.37
CA GLU A 86 -10.01 -7.28 -10.60
C GLU A 86 -8.83 -8.16 -10.17
N GLU A 87 -7.60 -7.76 -10.52
CA GLU A 87 -6.39 -8.48 -10.09
C GLU A 87 -6.22 -8.40 -8.57
N ALA A 88 -6.41 -7.22 -7.99
CA ALA A 88 -6.33 -7.01 -6.55
C ALA A 88 -7.40 -7.82 -5.78
N ALA A 89 -8.64 -7.88 -6.29
CA ALA A 89 -9.71 -8.68 -5.70
C ALA A 89 -9.42 -10.18 -5.77
N ALA A 90 -8.88 -10.67 -6.88
CA ALA A 90 -8.46 -12.07 -7.01
C ALA A 90 -7.31 -12.41 -6.04
N PHE A 91 -6.40 -11.47 -5.80
CA PHE A 91 -5.36 -11.62 -4.77
C PHE A 91 -5.98 -11.67 -3.36
N GLU A 92 -6.91 -10.77 -3.03
CA GLU A 92 -7.62 -10.77 -1.74
C GLU A 92 -8.34 -12.09 -1.46
N GLU A 93 -8.97 -12.72 -2.48
CA GLU A 93 -9.62 -14.02 -2.32
C GLU A 93 -8.65 -15.09 -1.81
N ASN A 94 -7.40 -15.11 -2.31
CA ASN A 94 -6.37 -16.01 -1.83
C ASN A 94 -5.89 -15.62 -0.42
N VAL A 95 -5.64 -14.34 -0.16
CA VAL A 95 -5.24 -13.85 1.17
C VAL A 95 -6.30 -14.17 2.23
N TYR A 96 -7.59 -14.11 1.87
CA TYR A 96 -8.69 -14.38 2.80
C TYR A 96 -8.61 -15.77 3.42
N GLU A 97 -8.17 -16.77 2.66
CA GLU A 97 -7.98 -18.15 3.17
C GLU A 97 -6.89 -18.24 4.26
N HIS A 98 -5.99 -17.25 4.27
CA HIS A 98 -4.87 -17.15 5.20
C HIS A 98 -5.11 -16.18 6.36
N ARG A 99 -6.26 -15.50 6.40
CA ARG A 99 -6.59 -14.58 7.50
C ARG A 99 -6.90 -15.34 8.78
N VAL A 100 -6.34 -14.91 9.89
CA VAL A 100 -6.71 -15.35 11.23
C VAL A 100 -7.90 -14.51 11.70
N LEU A 101 -9.11 -15.08 11.63
CA LEU A 101 -10.37 -14.37 11.81
C LEU A 101 -10.65 -14.05 13.30
N ILE A 102 -10.14 -12.93 13.78
CA ILE A 102 -10.42 -12.38 15.11
C ILE A 102 -11.48 -11.28 14.96
N LYS A 103 -12.59 -11.36 15.68
CA LYS A 103 -13.65 -10.33 15.61
C LYS A 103 -13.11 -8.96 15.96
N ASN A 104 -13.41 -7.98 15.12
CA ASN A 104 -13.10 -6.58 15.40
C ASN A 104 -13.86 -6.10 16.66
N LYS A 105 -13.17 -5.29 17.47
CA LYS A 105 -13.73 -4.60 18.65
C LYS A 105 -13.70 -3.11 18.34
N VAL A 106 -14.75 -2.62 17.68
CA VAL A 106 -14.86 -1.24 17.20
C VAL A 106 -14.50 -0.19 18.28
N ASN A 107 -14.93 -0.41 19.50
CA ASN A 107 -14.63 0.52 20.62
C ASN A 107 -13.15 0.51 21.07
N ILE A 108 -12.33 -0.36 20.51
CA ILE A 108 -10.88 -0.47 20.79
C ILE A 108 -10.06 -0.12 19.55
N PHE A 109 -10.44 -0.69 18.40
CA PHE A 109 -9.63 -0.66 17.18
C PHE A 109 -10.16 0.31 16.11
N GLY A 110 -11.41 0.77 16.20
CA GLY A 110 -12.06 1.60 15.19
C GLY A 110 -12.98 0.81 14.26
N ASN A 111 -13.64 1.54 13.37
CA ASN A 111 -14.51 0.98 12.33
C ASN A 111 -13.67 0.37 11.19
N GLN A 112 -14.33 -0.43 10.36
CA GLN A 112 -13.75 -1.03 9.14
C GLN A 112 -14.80 -0.92 8.03
N LEU A 113 -14.97 0.33 7.53
CA LEU A 113 -16.09 0.68 6.68
C LEU A 113 -15.81 0.37 5.22
N ILE A 114 -16.70 -0.39 4.59
CA ILE A 114 -16.71 -0.59 3.14
C ILE A 114 -17.68 0.44 2.56
N VAL A 115 -17.18 1.24 1.61
CA VAL A 115 -17.97 2.31 1.01
C VAL A 115 -18.07 2.17 -0.51
N ASP A 116 -19.12 2.75 -1.08
CA ASP A 116 -19.26 2.88 -2.53
C ASP A 116 -18.59 4.19 -3.04
N ALA A 117 -18.63 4.41 -4.34
CA ALA A 117 -18.06 5.59 -5.00
C ALA A 117 -18.75 6.92 -4.63
N ASN A 118 -19.87 6.88 -3.89
CA ASN A 118 -20.55 8.05 -3.36
C ASN A 118 -20.31 8.23 -1.85
N ASP A 119 -19.26 7.56 -1.33
CA ASP A 119 -18.90 7.54 0.09
C ASP A 119 -20.03 7.01 1.02
N GLN A 120 -20.96 6.21 0.47
CA GLN A 120 -22.00 5.59 1.28
C GLN A 120 -21.49 4.27 1.84
N VAL A 121 -21.66 4.09 3.15
CA VAL A 121 -21.31 2.82 3.81
C VAL A 121 -22.24 1.72 3.30
N ILE A 122 -21.67 0.72 2.64
CA ILE A 122 -22.36 -0.45 2.09
C ILE A 122 -22.08 -1.73 2.88
N GLY A 123 -21.13 -1.69 3.82
CA GLY A 123 -20.80 -2.80 4.69
C GLY A 123 -19.67 -2.49 5.66
N GLU A 124 -19.32 -3.48 6.45
CA GLU A 124 -18.20 -3.45 7.39
C GLU A 124 -17.48 -4.80 7.38
N ASP A 125 -16.15 -4.83 7.58
CA ASP A 125 -15.49 -6.10 7.87
C ASP A 125 -15.66 -6.45 9.35
N PRO A 126 -16.24 -7.61 9.68
CA PRO A 126 -16.48 -8.02 11.06
C PRO A 126 -15.21 -8.53 11.77
N TYR A 127 -14.11 -8.75 11.04
CA TYR A 127 -12.87 -9.30 11.57
C TYR A 127 -11.75 -8.26 11.48
N TYR A 128 -10.94 -8.17 12.53
CA TYR A 128 -9.84 -7.24 12.67
C TYR A 128 -8.82 -7.41 11.51
N LEU A 129 -8.82 -6.45 10.61
CA LEU A 129 -8.05 -6.49 9.36
C LEU A 129 -6.54 -6.48 9.57
N PRO A 130 -5.94 -5.63 10.44
CA PRO A 130 -4.48 -5.58 10.60
C PRO A 130 -3.86 -6.81 11.26
N ASN A 131 -4.66 -7.81 11.65
CA ASN A 131 -4.15 -9.03 12.26
C ASN A 131 -3.25 -9.80 11.30
N ALA A 132 -2.14 -10.36 11.81
CA ALA A 132 -1.24 -11.17 11.00
C ALA A 132 -1.97 -12.33 10.31
N THR A 133 -1.64 -12.54 9.05
CA THR A 133 -2.07 -13.70 8.27
C THR A 133 -1.20 -14.91 8.59
N THR A 134 -1.48 -16.06 7.99
CA THR A 134 -0.60 -17.24 8.06
C THR A 134 0.44 -17.28 6.93
N LEU A 135 0.41 -16.31 6.00
CA LEU A 135 1.40 -16.20 4.93
C LEU A 135 2.73 -15.68 5.50
N THR A 136 3.78 -16.42 5.30
CA THR A 136 5.14 -15.93 5.58
C THR A 136 5.52 -14.83 4.59
N LEU A 137 6.59 -14.09 4.91
CA LEU A 137 7.12 -13.04 4.05
C LEU A 137 7.41 -13.53 2.62
N GLU A 138 7.97 -14.75 2.49
CA GLU A 138 8.27 -15.39 1.21
C GLU A 138 6.99 -15.80 0.47
N GLU A 139 6.05 -16.45 1.16
CA GLU A 139 4.76 -16.86 0.57
C GLU A 139 3.92 -15.66 0.11
N ALA A 140 3.92 -14.55 0.86
CA ALA A 140 3.22 -13.32 0.48
C ALA A 140 3.82 -12.72 -0.79
N TYR A 141 5.15 -12.67 -0.90
CA TYR A 141 5.85 -12.21 -2.09
C TYR A 141 5.56 -13.09 -3.31
N ASP A 142 5.68 -14.41 -3.14
CA ASP A 142 5.46 -15.38 -4.21
C ASP A 142 4.00 -15.35 -4.69
N LEU A 143 3.04 -15.27 -3.78
CA LEU A 143 1.63 -15.17 -4.12
C LEU A 143 1.36 -13.90 -4.95
N ALA A 144 1.76 -12.72 -4.45
CA ALA A 144 1.52 -11.46 -5.15
C ALA A 144 2.16 -11.43 -6.54
N THR A 145 3.44 -11.86 -6.64
CA THR A 145 4.18 -11.83 -7.92
C THR A 145 3.68 -12.88 -8.91
N SER A 146 3.29 -14.09 -8.44
CA SER A 146 2.71 -15.13 -9.32
C SER A 146 1.37 -14.71 -9.92
N MET A 147 0.63 -13.82 -9.24
CA MET A 147 -0.63 -13.25 -9.72
C MET A 147 -0.43 -11.96 -10.55
N GLY A 148 0.81 -11.62 -10.92
CA GLY A 148 1.13 -10.48 -11.76
C GLY A 148 1.31 -9.16 -11.01
N GLY A 149 1.17 -9.16 -9.69
CA GLY A 149 1.38 -8.00 -8.83
C GLY A 149 2.85 -7.68 -8.57
N VAL A 150 3.06 -6.62 -7.81
CA VAL A 150 4.35 -6.20 -7.25
C VAL A 150 4.24 -6.25 -5.73
N CYS A 151 5.31 -6.73 -5.06
CA CYS A 151 5.36 -6.78 -3.61
C CYS A 151 6.67 -6.16 -3.10
N HIS A 152 6.59 -5.30 -2.09
CA HIS A 152 7.75 -4.73 -1.41
C HIS A 152 7.48 -4.56 0.10
N PRO A 153 8.52 -4.57 0.95
CA PRO A 153 8.36 -4.31 2.37
C PRO A 153 7.94 -2.86 2.59
N ALA A 154 6.88 -2.67 3.38
CA ALA A 154 6.40 -1.36 3.81
C ALA A 154 7.37 -0.74 4.84
N HIS A 155 7.44 0.59 4.85
CA HIS A 155 8.05 1.44 5.89
C HIS A 155 9.18 0.76 6.68
N VAL A 156 10.25 0.36 5.97
CA VAL A 156 11.39 -0.38 6.56
C VAL A 156 12.08 0.36 7.72
N ASP A 157 11.86 1.65 7.83
CA ASP A 157 12.38 2.54 8.86
C ASP A 157 11.46 2.69 10.09
N ARG A 158 10.29 2.01 10.13
CA ARG A 158 9.41 2.03 11.30
C ARG A 158 9.86 1.05 12.39
N PRO A 159 9.62 1.40 13.67
CA PRO A 159 10.00 0.55 14.81
C PRO A 159 9.05 -0.64 15.03
N SER A 160 7.88 -0.66 14.37
CA SER A 160 6.89 -1.74 14.43
C SER A 160 6.48 -2.17 13.04
N ASN A 161 6.23 -3.46 12.86
CA ASN A 161 5.79 -4.08 11.60
C ASN A 161 6.73 -3.84 10.38
N GLY A 162 7.83 -3.10 10.58
CA GLY A 162 8.85 -2.91 9.56
C GLY A 162 9.79 -4.12 9.47
N LEU A 163 10.20 -4.46 8.25
CA LEU A 163 11.09 -5.59 7.96
C LEU A 163 12.33 -5.62 8.86
N ILE A 164 13.01 -4.49 8.98
CA ILE A 164 14.25 -4.35 9.76
C ILE A 164 13.98 -4.42 11.26
N ALA A 165 12.86 -3.86 11.72
CA ALA A 165 12.51 -3.89 13.14
C ALA A 165 12.25 -5.32 13.63
N VAL A 166 11.65 -6.16 12.78
CA VAL A 166 11.30 -7.55 13.11
C VAL A 166 12.48 -8.50 12.89
N LEU A 167 13.16 -8.43 11.73
CA LEU A 167 14.22 -9.38 11.37
C LEU A 167 15.63 -8.91 11.76
N GLY A 168 15.81 -7.63 12.06
CA GLY A 168 17.12 -7.04 12.38
C GLY A 168 17.98 -6.70 11.16
N ASP A 169 17.65 -7.18 9.97
CA ASP A 169 18.33 -6.92 8.69
C ASP A 169 17.38 -7.23 7.52
N VAL A 170 17.80 -6.91 6.30
CA VAL A 170 17.11 -7.30 5.07
C VAL A 170 17.46 -8.74 4.72
N PRO A 171 16.49 -9.65 4.54
CA PRO A 171 16.74 -11.05 4.17
C PRO A 171 17.27 -11.17 2.73
N GLU A 172 17.87 -12.32 2.40
CA GLU A 172 18.28 -12.64 1.02
C GLU A 172 17.08 -12.99 0.13
N HIS A 173 16.09 -13.60 0.74
CA HIS A 173 14.83 -13.99 0.10
C HIS A 173 13.65 -13.52 0.96
N PRO A 174 12.60 -12.99 0.33
CA PRO A 174 12.49 -12.66 -1.11
C PRO A 174 13.49 -11.57 -1.53
N ALA A 175 13.91 -11.63 -2.80
CA ALA A 175 14.80 -10.64 -3.38
C ALA A 175 13.98 -9.38 -3.80
N TYR A 176 13.61 -8.59 -2.82
CA TYR A 176 12.85 -7.37 -3.05
C TYR A 176 13.63 -6.36 -3.90
N ARG A 177 12.97 -5.80 -4.91
CA ARG A 177 13.54 -4.74 -5.75
C ARG A 177 13.48 -3.37 -5.05
N PHE A 178 12.45 -3.14 -4.27
CA PHE A 178 12.15 -1.86 -3.62
C PHE A 178 12.11 -2.01 -2.10
N ALA A 179 12.51 -0.94 -1.40
CA ALA A 179 12.26 -0.74 0.01
C ALA A 179 11.50 0.59 0.19
N GLU A 180 10.39 0.55 0.89
CA GLU A 180 9.61 1.74 1.19
C GLU A 180 10.14 2.41 2.46
N PHE A 181 10.23 3.73 2.42
CA PHE A 181 10.54 4.58 3.56
C PHE A 181 9.39 5.55 3.83
N ASN A 182 9.04 5.74 5.09
CA ASN A 182 8.13 6.80 5.50
C ASN A 182 8.84 8.15 5.65
N ASP A 183 10.09 8.16 6.12
CA ASP A 183 10.87 9.37 6.27
C ASP A 183 12.09 9.33 5.34
N PRO A 184 12.13 10.18 4.29
CA PRO A 184 13.27 10.27 3.40
C PRO A 184 14.60 10.57 4.10
N ALA A 185 14.59 11.21 5.29
CA ALA A 185 15.79 11.48 6.06
C ALA A 185 16.46 10.19 6.60
N ASN A 186 15.71 9.11 6.70
CA ASN A 186 16.22 7.82 7.17
C ASN A 186 16.92 7.00 6.08
N ILE A 187 16.80 7.34 4.80
CA ILE A 187 17.33 6.53 3.69
C ILE A 187 18.82 6.29 3.84
N GLU A 188 19.63 7.34 3.88
CA GLU A 188 21.09 7.20 3.93
C GLU A 188 21.59 6.57 5.25
N PRO A 189 21.09 6.97 6.45
CA PRO A 189 21.45 6.28 7.71
C PRO A 189 21.14 4.79 7.70
N TYR A 190 20.01 4.38 7.12
CA TYR A 190 19.64 2.97 7.02
C TYR A 190 20.51 2.23 6.01
N ARG A 191 20.80 2.83 4.86
CA ARG A 191 21.72 2.25 3.86
C ARG A 191 23.15 2.08 4.38
N GLU A 192 23.63 2.98 5.25
CA GLU A 192 24.91 2.83 5.92
C GLU A 192 24.90 1.65 6.89
N LYS A 193 23.84 1.51 7.66
CA LYS A 193 23.71 0.48 8.69
C LYS A 193 23.37 -0.91 8.12
N TYR A 194 22.58 -0.96 7.06
CA TYR A 194 22.08 -2.19 6.45
C TYR A 194 22.49 -2.26 4.98
N PRO A 195 23.67 -2.85 4.67
CA PRO A 195 24.27 -2.79 3.32
C PRO A 195 23.38 -3.29 2.19
N ARG A 196 22.51 -4.27 2.45
CA ARG A 196 21.58 -4.81 1.43
C ARG A 196 20.55 -3.79 0.94
N LEU A 197 20.21 -2.78 1.73
CA LEU A 197 19.35 -1.68 1.27
C LEU A 197 19.99 -0.84 0.15
N ARG A 198 21.32 -0.93 -0.04
CA ARG A 198 22.00 -0.22 -1.14
C ARG A 198 21.69 -0.82 -2.51
N ASP A 199 21.38 -2.11 -2.54
CA ASP A 199 21.05 -2.84 -3.76
C ASP A 199 19.56 -2.68 -4.13
N MET A 200 18.75 -2.15 -3.19
CA MET A 200 17.32 -1.90 -3.39
C MET A 200 17.07 -0.45 -3.83
N GLN A 201 16.09 -0.30 -4.71
CA GLN A 201 15.57 1.01 -5.05
C GLN A 201 14.66 1.51 -3.91
N VAL A 202 14.64 2.82 -3.71
CA VAL A 202 13.76 3.44 -2.71
C VAL A 202 12.43 3.77 -3.35
N ILE A 203 11.37 3.52 -2.61
CA ILE A 203 10.03 4.03 -2.88
C ILE A 203 9.53 4.76 -1.63
N TYR A 204 8.62 5.69 -1.82
CA TYR A 204 7.99 6.44 -0.74
C TYR A 204 6.52 6.06 -0.65
N GLY A 205 6.03 5.89 0.56
CA GLY A 205 4.63 5.78 0.91
C GLY A 205 4.35 6.67 2.11
N SER A 206 3.33 7.51 2.06
CA SER A 206 2.94 8.35 3.20
C SER A 206 2.38 7.52 4.34
N ASP A 207 1.78 6.38 4.01
CA ASP A 207 1.07 5.52 4.97
C ASP A 207 0.02 6.32 5.75
N ALA A 208 -0.67 7.20 4.99
CA ALA A 208 -1.62 8.14 5.56
C ALA A 208 -2.88 7.43 6.06
N HIS A 209 -3.20 7.63 7.34
CA HIS A 209 -4.37 7.10 8.02
C HIS A 209 -5.38 8.18 8.42
N ARG A 210 -5.06 9.44 8.15
CA ARG A 210 -5.88 10.61 8.46
C ARG A 210 -5.58 11.74 7.47
N PRO A 211 -6.51 12.67 7.27
CA PRO A 211 -6.38 13.69 6.23
C PRO A 211 -5.13 14.56 6.37
N ASP A 212 -4.73 14.89 7.59
CA ASP A 212 -3.56 15.73 7.89
C ASP A 212 -2.21 14.96 7.79
N ALA A 213 -2.25 13.64 7.59
CA ALA A 213 -1.08 12.83 7.30
C ALA A 213 -0.78 12.73 5.80
N VAL A 214 -1.73 13.05 4.93
CA VAL A 214 -1.46 13.19 3.49
C VAL A 214 -0.59 14.42 3.28
N PRO A 215 0.58 14.31 2.62
CA PRO A 215 1.44 15.47 2.37
C PRO A 215 0.72 16.58 1.60
N GLU A 216 0.96 17.86 1.98
CA GLU A 216 0.39 19.02 1.28
C GLU A 216 0.94 19.19 -0.15
N GLU A 217 2.16 18.69 -0.40
CA GLU A 217 2.82 18.66 -1.70
C GLU A 217 3.40 17.26 -1.97
N ALA A 218 3.43 16.86 -3.24
CA ALA A 218 3.98 15.55 -3.63
C ALA A 218 5.47 15.45 -3.24
N VAL A 219 5.80 14.39 -2.49
CA VAL A 219 7.12 14.22 -1.85
C VAL A 219 8.09 13.45 -2.74
N PHE A 220 7.59 12.52 -3.54
CA PHE A 220 8.44 11.57 -4.27
C PHE A 220 8.03 11.44 -5.73
N SER A 221 9.02 11.38 -6.61
CA SER A 221 8.80 11.17 -8.04
C SER A 221 9.74 10.12 -8.60
N ILE A 222 9.30 9.47 -9.65
CA ILE A 222 10.07 8.51 -10.43
C ILE A 222 10.07 8.90 -11.92
N GLU A 223 11.12 8.51 -12.62
CA GLU A 223 11.23 8.67 -14.06
C GLU A 223 10.74 7.38 -14.74
N VAL A 224 9.69 7.50 -15.54
CA VAL A 224 9.09 6.38 -16.27
C VAL A 224 9.07 6.66 -17.78
N ASP A 225 8.76 5.65 -18.58
CA ASP A 225 8.53 5.84 -20.03
C ASP A 225 7.27 6.68 -20.29
N ASP A 226 7.09 7.14 -21.53
CA ASP A 226 5.95 7.95 -21.95
C ASP A 226 4.79 7.11 -22.52
N GLU A 227 4.86 5.78 -22.44
CA GLU A 227 3.85 4.89 -22.98
C GLU A 227 2.71 4.65 -21.98
N GLY A 228 1.48 4.65 -22.46
CA GLY A 228 0.29 4.37 -21.68
C GLY A 228 -0.06 5.45 -20.64
N THR A 229 -0.92 5.09 -19.71
CA THR A 229 -1.31 5.92 -18.58
C THR A 229 -0.17 6.07 -17.57
N PRO A 230 -0.19 7.09 -16.69
CA PRO A 230 0.80 7.17 -15.61
C PRO A 230 0.84 5.92 -14.72
N ALA A 231 -0.31 5.34 -14.37
CA ALA A 231 -0.36 4.12 -13.56
C ALA A 231 0.28 2.91 -14.28
N GLU A 232 0.01 2.71 -15.58
CA GLU A 232 0.65 1.63 -16.35
C GLU A 232 2.17 1.79 -16.44
N ALA A 233 2.66 3.01 -16.66
CA ALA A 233 4.10 3.27 -16.72
C ALA A 233 4.78 3.06 -15.36
N VAL A 234 4.16 3.53 -14.27
CA VAL A 234 4.63 3.28 -12.89
C VAL A 234 4.63 1.78 -12.60
N PHE A 235 3.58 1.07 -12.96
CA PHE A 235 3.47 -0.37 -12.70
C PHE A 235 4.53 -1.18 -13.45
N ARG A 236 4.81 -0.87 -14.72
CA ARG A 236 5.94 -1.47 -15.47
C ARG A 236 7.27 -1.18 -14.79
N TYR A 237 7.52 0.07 -14.40
CA TYR A 237 8.73 0.45 -13.66
C TYR A 237 8.90 -0.40 -12.40
N LEU A 238 7.84 -0.58 -11.63
CA LEU A 238 7.85 -1.40 -10.40
C LEU A 238 8.15 -2.87 -10.72
N LYS A 239 7.65 -3.41 -11.84
CA LYS A 239 7.96 -4.77 -12.33
C LYS A 239 9.36 -4.91 -12.92
N GLY A 240 9.99 -3.81 -13.30
CA GLY A 240 11.31 -3.81 -13.93
C GLY A 240 11.29 -4.09 -15.43
N GLU A 241 10.19 -3.73 -16.05
CA GLU A 241 9.92 -3.87 -17.50
C GLU A 241 10.26 -2.56 -18.24
#